data_410da1d655ac3dd66e73f7f30a6d7916
#
_entry.id   410da1d655ac3dd66e73f7f30a6d7916
#
_cell.length_a   1.000
_cell.length_b   1.000
_cell.length_c   1.000
_cell.angle_alpha   90.00
_cell.angle_beta   90.00
_cell.angle_gamma   90.00
#
_symmetry.space_group_name_H-M   'P 1'
#
loop_
_entity.id
_entity.type
_entity.pdbx_description
1 polymer ?
#
loop_
_entity_poly.entity_id
_entity_poly.type
_entity_poly.pdbx_seq_one_letter_code
_entity_poly.pdbx_strand_id
1 'polypeptide(L)'
;MNTTSHIRGIRGAAVAIVLVALVGGACGSSKKASRAASTTTTAAKPQVSCATGSVSGAGSTFVSTLMQQWIKDYGAACPGATVNYQAVGSGAGIQQLIAGTIDFAGSDVTMKPLEQTPAEAKVGPVLHIPWAAGAIAVEFNVSGVTSLQLTPETIAGIFAGKITKWNAPAIKATNSGVTLPSEGIQVIHRSDGSGTTAAFTSYLTAAAGSVWTFGAAKDVPWPTGQGAKGSDGVTAAVKQTEGAIGYAELSFDKANSLGTVKVKNAAGSFVEPSATSVAAALAEATIPADLKVKINYTPTNPAAYPITTDTFVIVPQKPADPAKAKLLKSFILYALDAGQQSAVSLYYAPLPSSLASQAKTAAESIHA
;
A
#
# COMPACT_ATOMS: atom_id res chain seq x y z
N MET A 1 23.26 -41.11 44.64
CA MET A 1 24.40 -41.65 43.89
C MET A 1 24.75 -40.58 42.91
N ASN A 2 25.64 -39.65 43.30
CA ASN A 2 27.09 -39.55 43.14
C ASN A 2 27.53 -39.97 41.73
N THR A 3 28.10 -39.09 40.93
CA THR A 3 29.47 -38.57 40.89
C THR A 3 29.56 -37.50 39.81
N THR A 4 29.93 -36.27 40.15
CA THR A 4 31.24 -35.58 40.12
C THR A 4 31.98 -35.56 38.78
N SER A 5 32.12 -34.31 38.21
CA SER A 5 33.34 -33.56 38.02
C SER A 5 34.25 -33.93 36.81
N HIS A 6 34.55 -32.94 35.94
CA HIS A 6 35.95 -32.50 35.76
C HIS A 6 36.05 -31.17 35.00
N ILE A 7 36.64 -30.20 35.65
CA ILE A 7 37.18 -28.94 35.14
C ILE A 7 38.54 -29.23 34.48
N ARG A 8 38.80 -28.64 33.33
CA ARG A 8 40.20 -28.31 32.90
C ARG A 8 40.17 -27.04 32.04
N GLY A 9 40.83 -26.03 32.60
CA GLY A 9 41.21 -24.80 31.95
C GLY A 9 42.51 -24.96 31.17
N ILE A 10 42.70 -24.13 30.16
CA ILE A 10 43.96 -23.85 29.50
C ILE A 10 44.12 -22.35 29.28
N ARG A 11 45.10 -21.86 29.85
CA ARG A 11 45.95 -20.69 29.91
C ARG A 11 46.10 -19.89 28.60
N GLY A 12 46.24 -18.58 28.81
CA GLY A 12 46.46 -17.52 27.87
C GLY A 12 47.81 -17.54 27.17
N ALA A 13 47.89 -16.74 26.12
CA ALA A 13 49.16 -16.27 25.52
C ALA A 13 49.01 -14.78 25.19
N ALA A 14 49.80 -13.98 25.90
CA ALA A 14 50.03 -12.58 25.60
C ALA A 14 51.05 -12.48 24.46
N VAL A 15 50.80 -11.66 23.46
CA VAL A 15 51.78 -11.27 22.44
C VAL A 15 52.12 -9.80 22.65
N ALA A 16 53.38 -9.57 22.98
CA ALA A 16 54.01 -8.27 23.13
C ALA A 16 54.34 -7.68 21.74
N ILE A 17 53.98 -6.43 21.51
CA ILE A 17 54.35 -5.65 20.32
C ILE A 17 55.57 -4.82 20.69
N VAL A 18 56.67 -5.07 19.98
CA VAL A 18 57.94 -4.32 20.06
C VAL A 18 57.81 -3.06 19.19
N LEU A 19 58.03 -1.90 19.80
CA LEU A 19 58.25 -0.64 19.12
C LEU A 19 59.73 -0.56 18.64
N VAL A 20 59.91 -0.33 17.33
CA VAL A 20 61.20 0.11 16.78
C VAL A 20 61.02 1.54 16.29
N ALA A 21 61.70 2.47 16.93
CA ALA A 21 61.85 3.84 16.49
C ALA A 21 63.10 3.92 15.57
N LEU A 22 62.95 4.44 14.37
CA LEU A 22 64.01 4.87 13.50
C LEU A 22 63.83 6.35 13.17
N VAL A 23 64.81 7.13 13.69
CA VAL A 23 65.01 8.55 13.39
C VAL A 23 65.87 8.64 12.11
N GLY A 24 65.38 9.37 11.12
CA GLY A 24 66.17 9.71 9.93
C GLY A 24 65.65 11.01 9.36
N GLY A 25 66.37 12.11 9.60
CA GLY A 25 66.03 13.42 9.07
C GLY A 25 66.54 13.61 7.66
N ALA A 26 65.77 14.35 6.85
CA ALA A 26 66.26 15.15 5.72
C ALA A 26 65.25 16.22 5.31
N CYS A 27 65.73 17.43 5.18
CA CYS A 27 64.98 18.63 4.73
C CYS A 27 64.45 18.53 3.30
N GLY A 28 63.33 19.15 3.03
CA GLY A 28 62.95 19.48 1.66
C GLY A 28 61.48 19.85 1.45
N SER A 29 61.20 21.14 1.31
CA SER A 29 60.14 21.79 0.52
C SER A 29 58.69 21.58 0.89
N SER A 30 58.11 22.58 1.52
CA SER A 30 56.70 22.84 1.74
C SER A 30 55.86 22.86 0.42
N LYS A 31 55.04 21.82 0.22
CA LYS A 31 53.82 21.93 -0.55
C LYS A 31 52.66 21.75 0.41
N LYS A 32 51.89 22.85 0.64
CA LYS A 32 50.62 22.81 1.36
C LYS A 32 49.67 21.84 0.62
N ALA A 33 49.52 20.62 1.11
CA ALA A 33 48.42 19.76 0.73
C ALA A 33 47.16 20.28 1.46
N SER A 34 46.27 20.87 0.70
CA SER A 34 44.94 21.23 1.15
C SER A 34 44.21 19.95 1.50
N ARG A 35 44.04 19.67 2.77
CA ARG A 35 43.22 18.56 3.30
C ARG A 35 41.77 18.95 3.03
N ALA A 36 41.19 18.42 1.94
CA ALA A 36 39.74 18.50 1.72
C ALA A 36 39.05 17.88 2.92
N ALA A 37 38.42 18.71 3.72
CA ALA A 37 37.52 18.25 4.75
C ALA A 37 36.34 17.59 4.03
N SER A 38 36.21 16.26 4.11
CA SER A 38 34.99 15.54 3.76
C SER A 38 33.90 16.01 4.73
N THR A 39 33.14 16.98 4.31
CA THR A 39 31.87 17.31 4.95
C THR A 39 30.94 16.15 4.70
N THR A 40 30.83 15.24 5.66
CA THR A 40 29.74 14.29 5.74
C THR A 40 28.46 15.10 5.90
N THR A 41 27.77 15.37 4.80
CA THR A 41 26.44 15.98 4.82
C THR A 41 25.52 14.93 5.44
N THR A 42 25.36 15.00 6.75
CA THR A 42 24.29 14.28 7.45
C THR A 42 22.99 14.83 6.85
N ALA A 43 22.28 14.01 6.07
CA ALA A 43 20.96 14.38 5.58
C ALA A 43 20.11 14.77 6.78
N ALA A 44 19.68 16.03 6.83
CA ALA A 44 18.82 16.52 7.89
C ALA A 44 17.57 15.62 7.93
N LYS A 45 17.23 15.10 9.12
CA LYS A 45 15.95 14.41 9.29
C LYS A 45 14.85 15.35 8.82
N PRO A 46 13.86 14.86 8.04
CA PRO A 46 12.73 15.69 7.62
C PRO A 46 12.12 16.35 8.85
N GLN A 47 12.00 17.67 8.85
CA GLN A 47 11.46 18.40 9.98
C GLN A 47 9.95 18.26 9.96
N VAL A 48 9.40 17.42 10.86
CA VAL A 48 7.95 17.25 11.01
C VAL A 48 7.36 18.50 11.60
N SER A 49 6.46 19.17 10.89
CA SER A 49 5.65 20.25 11.45
C SER A 49 4.60 19.63 12.38
N CYS A 50 4.56 20.05 13.63
CA CYS A 50 3.64 19.50 14.63
C CYS A 50 2.48 20.43 14.90
N ALA A 51 1.30 19.86 15.10
CA ALA A 51 0.13 20.51 15.67
C ALA A 51 -0.42 19.66 16.81
N THR A 52 -1.14 20.27 17.73
CA THR A 52 -1.75 19.59 18.88
C THR A 52 -3.26 19.42 18.68
N GLY A 53 -3.87 18.50 19.41
CA GLY A 53 -5.30 18.24 19.38
C GLY A 53 -5.62 16.80 18.94
N SER A 54 -6.87 16.56 18.58
CA SER A 54 -7.34 15.25 18.14
C SER A 54 -8.18 15.37 16.87
N VAL A 55 -7.93 14.44 15.93
CA VAL A 55 -8.75 14.25 14.72
C VAL A 55 -9.13 12.78 14.58
N SER A 56 -10.32 12.56 13.99
CA SER A 56 -10.85 11.22 13.73
C SER A 56 -11.07 11.02 12.24
N GLY A 57 -10.62 9.88 11.75
CA GLY A 57 -10.85 9.43 10.38
C GLY A 57 -11.40 8.01 10.32
N ALA A 58 -12.00 7.68 9.20
CA ALA A 58 -12.44 6.32 8.94
C ALA A 58 -12.43 6.03 7.43
N GLY A 59 -12.41 4.76 7.06
CA GLY A 59 -12.56 4.40 5.64
C GLY A 59 -11.74 3.21 5.22
N SER A 60 -11.00 3.37 4.13
CA SER A 60 -10.29 2.29 3.44
C SER A 60 -9.51 1.37 4.39
N THR A 61 -9.72 0.07 4.24
CA THR A 61 -8.90 -0.97 4.87
C THR A 61 -7.62 -1.22 4.07
N PHE A 62 -7.58 -0.86 2.78
CA PHE A 62 -6.41 -0.97 1.93
C PHE A 62 -5.20 -0.25 2.53
N VAL A 63 -5.37 0.98 3.01
CA VAL A 63 -4.29 1.82 3.57
C VAL A 63 -4.00 1.53 5.05
N SER A 64 -4.72 0.62 5.71
CA SER A 64 -4.70 0.51 7.18
C SER A 64 -3.32 0.18 7.76
N THR A 65 -2.55 -0.70 7.13
CA THR A 65 -1.19 -1.05 7.56
C THR A 65 -0.27 0.18 7.57
N LEU A 66 -0.29 0.96 6.47
CA LEU A 66 0.51 2.18 6.34
C LEU A 66 -0.01 3.30 7.24
N MET A 67 -1.33 3.43 7.37
CA MET A 67 -1.97 4.39 8.26
C MET A 67 -1.59 4.19 9.73
N GLN A 68 -1.58 2.94 10.21
CA GLN A 68 -1.16 2.61 11.58
C GLN A 68 0.30 3.00 11.81
N GLN A 69 1.17 2.76 10.84
CA GLN A 69 2.57 3.18 10.92
C GLN A 69 2.70 4.71 10.95
N TRP A 70 1.97 5.43 10.07
CA TRP A 70 1.97 6.89 10.07
C TRP A 70 1.47 7.49 11.38
N ILE A 71 0.38 6.96 11.93
CA ILE A 71 -0.18 7.41 13.22
C ILE A 71 0.84 7.21 14.35
N LYS A 72 1.47 6.04 14.40
CA LYS A 72 2.50 5.72 15.38
C LYS A 72 3.69 6.67 15.30
N ASP A 73 4.25 6.85 14.10
CA ASP A 73 5.47 7.62 13.91
C ASP A 73 5.21 9.13 14.09
N TYR A 74 4.06 9.62 13.58
CA TYR A 74 3.64 11.01 13.76
C TYR A 74 3.38 11.33 15.24
N GLY A 75 2.69 10.44 15.96
CA GLY A 75 2.44 10.60 17.40
C GLY A 75 3.73 10.62 18.23
N ALA A 76 4.73 9.82 17.84
CA ALA A 76 6.06 9.83 18.46
C ALA A 76 6.83 11.13 18.17
N ALA A 77 6.72 11.68 16.96
CA ALA A 77 7.37 12.92 16.56
C ALA A 77 6.66 14.17 17.10
N CYS A 78 5.33 14.12 17.30
CA CYS A 78 4.48 15.23 17.68
C CYS A 78 3.67 14.91 18.95
N PRO A 79 4.29 14.95 20.14
CA PRO A 79 3.58 14.75 21.39
C PRO A 79 2.44 15.78 21.56
N GLY A 80 1.22 15.31 21.90
CA GLY A 80 0.01 16.15 21.98
C GLY A 80 -0.85 16.15 20.73
N ALA A 81 -0.43 15.46 19.67
CA ALA A 81 -1.25 15.14 18.50
C ALA A 81 -1.87 13.75 18.66
N THR A 82 -3.17 13.64 18.42
CA THR A 82 -3.88 12.35 18.38
C THR A 82 -4.61 12.21 17.05
N VAL A 83 -4.24 11.21 16.27
CA VAL A 83 -4.95 10.85 15.03
C VAL A 83 -5.56 9.47 15.25
N ASN A 84 -6.88 9.37 15.14
CA ASN A 84 -7.60 8.11 15.25
C ASN A 84 -8.09 7.72 13.85
N TYR A 85 -7.94 6.45 13.49
CA TYR A 85 -8.44 5.94 12.20
C TYR A 85 -9.14 4.59 12.38
N GLN A 86 -10.34 4.47 11.81
CA GLN A 86 -11.12 3.25 11.79
C GLN A 86 -11.17 2.67 10.37
N ALA A 87 -10.56 1.52 10.18
CA ALA A 87 -10.56 0.81 8.90
C ALA A 87 -11.90 0.06 8.71
N VAL A 88 -12.90 0.73 8.17
CA VAL A 88 -14.29 0.24 8.04
C VAL A 88 -14.75 0.09 6.59
N GLY A 89 -13.86 0.32 5.62
CA GLY A 89 -14.11 0.34 4.18
C GLY A 89 -14.39 1.76 3.66
N SER A 90 -13.98 2.02 2.41
CA SER A 90 -14.09 3.34 1.76
C SER A 90 -15.52 3.87 1.74
N GLY A 91 -16.50 2.99 1.49
CA GLY A 91 -17.91 3.37 1.47
C GLY A 91 -18.39 3.90 2.81
N ALA A 92 -18.11 3.20 3.90
CA ALA A 92 -18.50 3.61 5.25
C ALA A 92 -17.77 4.90 5.68
N GLY A 93 -16.48 5.06 5.35
CA GLY A 93 -15.74 6.29 5.61
C GLY A 93 -16.34 7.50 4.91
N ILE A 94 -16.68 7.38 3.63
CA ILE A 94 -17.35 8.43 2.86
C ILE A 94 -18.71 8.78 3.48
N GLN A 95 -19.51 7.80 3.87
CA GLN A 95 -20.82 8.05 4.51
C GLN A 95 -20.67 8.78 5.87
N GLN A 96 -19.66 8.44 6.67
CA GLN A 96 -19.38 9.12 7.93
C GLN A 96 -18.92 10.56 7.69
N LEU A 97 -18.13 10.84 6.64
CA LEU A 97 -17.75 12.20 6.27
C LEU A 97 -18.97 13.02 5.82
N ILE A 98 -19.87 12.44 4.99
CA ILE A 98 -21.15 13.04 4.60
C ILE A 98 -22.00 13.37 5.83
N ALA A 99 -22.05 12.47 6.81
CA ALA A 99 -22.76 12.70 8.07
C ALA A 99 -22.09 13.75 8.98
N GLY A 100 -20.81 14.10 8.72
CA GLY A 100 -20.02 15.03 9.55
C GLY A 100 -19.61 14.43 10.90
N THR A 101 -19.50 13.10 10.99
CA THR A 101 -19.13 12.40 12.23
C THR A 101 -17.62 12.11 12.34
N ILE A 102 -16.88 12.36 11.28
CA ILE A 102 -15.41 12.25 11.21
C ILE A 102 -14.81 13.48 10.55
N ASP A 103 -13.52 13.70 10.76
CA ASP A 103 -12.79 14.84 10.25
C ASP A 103 -12.18 14.60 8.86
N PHE A 104 -11.90 13.32 8.51
CA PHE A 104 -11.41 12.92 7.19
C PHE A 104 -11.81 11.49 6.85
N ALA A 105 -11.96 11.18 5.56
CA ALA A 105 -12.17 9.82 5.11
C ALA A 105 -10.96 9.29 4.34
N GLY A 106 -10.64 7.99 4.50
CA GLY A 106 -9.72 7.26 3.63
C GLY A 106 -10.51 6.50 2.54
N SER A 107 -10.08 6.59 1.27
CA SER A 107 -10.76 5.89 0.18
C SER A 107 -9.81 5.55 -0.96
N ASP A 108 -9.96 4.36 -1.57
CA ASP A 108 -9.14 3.95 -2.73
C ASP A 108 -9.81 4.34 -4.06
N VAL A 109 -10.92 5.06 -3.99
CA VAL A 109 -11.58 5.70 -5.13
C VAL A 109 -12.12 7.06 -4.70
N THR A 110 -12.24 7.96 -5.67
CA THR A 110 -12.79 9.28 -5.44
C THR A 110 -14.31 9.23 -5.23
N MET A 111 -14.86 10.23 -4.55
CA MET A 111 -16.30 10.38 -4.40
C MET A 111 -16.97 10.55 -5.77
N LYS A 112 -18.10 9.86 -5.96
CA LYS A 112 -19.01 10.14 -7.09
C LYS A 112 -19.79 11.44 -6.81
N PRO A 113 -20.35 12.10 -7.83
CA PRO A 113 -21.14 13.33 -7.61
C PRO A 113 -22.27 13.17 -6.57
N LEU A 114 -22.93 12.00 -6.53
CA LEU A 114 -23.98 11.68 -5.54
C LEU A 114 -23.45 11.56 -4.09
N GLU A 115 -22.16 11.42 -3.90
CA GLU A 115 -21.49 11.39 -2.59
C GLU A 115 -20.86 12.75 -2.29
N GLN A 116 -20.22 13.39 -3.28
CA GLN A 116 -19.53 14.64 -3.10
C GLN A 116 -20.48 15.80 -2.79
N THR A 117 -21.58 15.92 -3.54
CA THR A 117 -22.55 16.99 -3.32
C THR A 117 -23.10 17.05 -1.89
N PRO A 118 -23.61 15.95 -1.28
CA PRO A 118 -24.06 16.02 0.11
C PRO A 118 -22.90 16.19 1.12
N ALA A 119 -21.70 15.68 0.82
CA ALA A 119 -20.54 15.94 1.67
C ALA A 119 -20.21 17.42 1.70
N GLU A 120 -20.09 18.07 0.55
CA GLU A 120 -19.79 19.50 0.44
C GLU A 120 -20.90 20.39 1.04
N ALA A 121 -22.15 19.97 0.93
CA ALA A 121 -23.25 20.65 1.62
C ALA A 121 -23.12 20.59 3.16
N LYS A 122 -22.48 19.54 3.70
CA LYS A 122 -22.32 19.34 5.14
C LYS A 122 -21.05 19.96 5.69
N VAL A 123 -19.92 19.77 5.01
CA VAL A 123 -18.58 20.09 5.53
C VAL A 123 -17.84 21.14 4.67
N GLY A 124 -18.48 21.73 3.67
CA GLY A 124 -17.84 22.61 2.68
C GLY A 124 -17.04 21.85 1.61
N PRO A 125 -16.34 22.56 0.73
CA PRO A 125 -15.54 21.95 -0.32
C PRO A 125 -14.61 20.88 0.21
N VAL A 126 -14.55 19.70 -0.46
CA VAL A 126 -13.70 18.58 -0.08
C VAL A 126 -12.55 18.41 -1.08
N LEU A 127 -11.36 18.14 -0.53
CA LEU A 127 -10.17 17.80 -1.29
C LEU A 127 -10.02 16.28 -1.36
N HIS A 128 -9.64 15.78 -2.52
CA HIS A 128 -9.17 14.41 -2.72
C HIS A 128 -7.66 14.45 -2.88
N ILE A 129 -6.92 14.09 -1.84
CA ILE A 129 -5.46 14.15 -1.85
C ILE A 129 -4.92 12.73 -1.90
N PRO A 130 -4.28 12.29 -3.00
CA PRO A 130 -3.61 11.00 -3.02
C PRO A 130 -2.43 11.03 -2.05
N TRP A 131 -2.26 10.01 -1.24
CA TRP A 131 -1.18 9.93 -0.25
C TRP A 131 -0.33 8.66 -0.32
N ALA A 132 -0.81 7.62 -0.99
CA ALA A 132 -0.03 6.44 -1.32
C ALA A 132 -0.69 5.69 -2.47
N ALA A 133 0.02 4.72 -3.03
CA ALA A 133 -0.53 3.77 -3.99
C ALA A 133 -0.06 2.36 -3.64
N GLY A 134 -0.77 1.36 -4.14
CA GLY A 134 -0.40 -0.02 -3.89
C GLY A 134 -1.01 -1.00 -4.89
N ALA A 135 -0.55 -2.23 -4.81
CA ALA A 135 -1.08 -3.34 -5.58
C ALA A 135 -2.29 -3.94 -4.87
N ILE A 136 -3.35 -4.19 -5.63
CA ILE A 136 -4.39 -5.15 -5.22
C ILE A 136 -3.91 -6.52 -5.68
N ALA A 137 -3.34 -7.29 -4.76
CA ALA A 137 -2.88 -8.62 -5.03
C ALA A 137 -4.08 -9.57 -5.15
N VAL A 138 -4.01 -10.49 -6.10
CA VAL A 138 -4.91 -11.64 -6.16
C VAL A 138 -4.23 -12.73 -5.33
N GLU A 139 -4.77 -12.96 -4.15
CA GLU A 139 -4.25 -13.88 -3.16
C GLU A 139 -4.92 -15.25 -3.27
N PHE A 140 -4.18 -16.32 -2.96
CA PHE A 140 -4.72 -17.67 -3.01
C PHE A 140 -4.11 -18.58 -1.94
N ASN A 141 -4.85 -19.63 -1.59
CA ASN A 141 -4.44 -20.68 -0.69
C ASN A 141 -4.71 -22.04 -1.35
N VAL A 142 -3.68 -22.61 -2.01
CA VAL A 142 -3.75 -23.91 -2.68
C VAL A 142 -2.53 -24.72 -2.29
N SER A 143 -2.75 -25.86 -1.67
CA SER A 143 -1.69 -26.72 -1.15
C SER A 143 -0.71 -27.15 -2.25
N GLY A 144 0.58 -26.99 -1.98
CA GLY A 144 1.64 -27.34 -2.93
C GLY A 144 1.82 -26.37 -4.11
N VAL A 145 1.03 -25.27 -4.18
CA VAL A 145 1.15 -24.25 -5.23
C VAL A 145 1.71 -22.96 -4.62
N THR A 146 2.92 -22.60 -5.01
CA THR A 146 3.62 -21.41 -4.48
C THR A 146 3.63 -20.23 -5.45
N SER A 147 3.31 -20.44 -6.73
CA SER A 147 3.27 -19.39 -7.75
C SER A 147 2.22 -19.71 -8.80
N LEU A 148 1.45 -18.70 -9.19
CA LEU A 148 0.45 -18.78 -10.25
C LEU A 148 0.60 -17.60 -11.20
N GLN A 149 0.31 -17.86 -12.49
CA GLN A 149 0.21 -16.86 -13.55
C GLN A 149 -1.21 -16.89 -14.12
N LEU A 150 -1.92 -15.78 -14.04
CA LEU A 150 -3.28 -15.69 -14.56
C LEU A 150 -3.42 -14.52 -15.54
N THR A 151 -4.23 -14.75 -16.59
CA THR A 151 -4.66 -13.67 -17.51
C THR A 151 -5.85 -12.92 -16.92
N PRO A 152 -6.13 -11.68 -17.40
CA PRO A 152 -7.33 -10.95 -17.00
C PRO A 152 -8.62 -11.74 -17.16
N GLU A 153 -8.76 -12.47 -18.30
CA GLU A 153 -9.93 -13.29 -18.61
C GLU A 153 -10.06 -14.48 -17.65
N THR A 154 -8.94 -15.06 -17.25
CA THR A 154 -8.93 -16.17 -16.29
C THR A 154 -9.37 -15.69 -14.90
N ILE A 155 -8.84 -14.56 -14.42
CA ILE A 155 -9.25 -13.94 -13.16
C ILE A 155 -10.74 -13.59 -13.23
N ALA A 156 -11.17 -12.88 -14.28
CA ALA A 156 -12.58 -12.55 -14.49
C ALA A 156 -13.48 -13.79 -14.52
N GLY A 157 -13.03 -14.86 -15.20
CA GLY A 157 -13.76 -16.12 -15.27
C GLY A 157 -13.92 -16.81 -13.92
N ILE A 158 -12.92 -16.74 -13.06
CA ILE A 158 -12.98 -17.27 -11.69
C ILE A 158 -13.98 -16.47 -10.87
N PHE A 159 -13.83 -15.13 -10.80
CA PHE A 159 -14.72 -14.28 -10.01
C PHE A 159 -16.15 -14.17 -10.58
N ALA A 160 -16.34 -14.49 -11.86
CA ALA A 160 -17.65 -14.63 -12.50
C ALA A 160 -18.27 -16.04 -12.32
N GLY A 161 -17.63 -16.96 -11.61
CA GLY A 161 -18.10 -18.34 -11.42
C GLY A 161 -18.09 -19.22 -12.67
N LYS A 162 -17.41 -18.78 -13.74
CA LYS A 162 -17.27 -19.54 -15.02
C LYS A 162 -16.14 -20.55 -14.96
N ILE A 163 -15.11 -20.30 -14.16
CA ILE A 163 -13.98 -21.19 -13.89
C ILE A 163 -14.06 -21.59 -12.43
N THR A 164 -14.35 -22.86 -12.17
CA THR A 164 -14.69 -23.36 -10.82
C THR A 164 -13.70 -24.40 -10.28
N LYS A 165 -12.65 -24.75 -11.04
CA LYS A 165 -11.63 -25.73 -10.62
C LYS A 165 -10.24 -25.21 -10.89
N TRP A 166 -9.30 -25.47 -9.98
CA TRP A 166 -7.91 -25.06 -10.13
C TRP A 166 -7.21 -25.69 -11.34
N ASN A 167 -7.55 -26.92 -11.69
CA ASN A 167 -6.98 -27.61 -12.88
C ASN A 167 -7.71 -27.28 -14.18
N ALA A 168 -8.53 -26.23 -14.24
CA ALA A 168 -9.20 -25.81 -15.46
C ALA A 168 -8.21 -25.52 -16.61
N PRO A 169 -8.56 -25.79 -17.88
CA PRO A 169 -7.66 -25.59 -19.03
C PRO A 169 -7.10 -24.15 -19.10
N ALA A 170 -7.92 -23.13 -18.80
CA ALA A 170 -7.49 -21.73 -18.82
C ALA A 170 -6.38 -21.43 -17.80
N ILE A 171 -6.41 -22.04 -16.60
CA ILE A 171 -5.36 -21.90 -15.60
C ILE A 171 -4.11 -22.70 -16.00
N LYS A 172 -4.28 -23.93 -16.46
CA LYS A 172 -3.17 -24.77 -16.93
C LYS A 172 -2.38 -24.15 -18.07
N ALA A 173 -3.05 -23.43 -18.98
CA ALA A 173 -2.44 -22.83 -20.16
C ALA A 173 -1.30 -21.85 -19.82
N THR A 174 -1.36 -21.19 -18.67
CA THR A 174 -0.33 -20.25 -18.20
C THR A 174 0.56 -20.80 -17.08
N ASN A 175 0.32 -22.05 -16.64
CA ASN A 175 1.00 -22.70 -15.52
C ASN A 175 1.46 -24.13 -15.85
N SER A 176 2.07 -24.33 -17.02
CA SER A 176 2.44 -25.66 -17.54
C SER A 176 3.40 -26.46 -16.63
N GLY A 177 4.18 -25.76 -15.78
CA GLY A 177 5.11 -26.38 -14.82
C GLY A 177 4.54 -26.62 -13.42
N VAL A 178 3.26 -26.31 -13.20
CA VAL A 178 2.61 -26.38 -11.88
C VAL A 178 1.63 -27.54 -11.84
N THR A 179 1.75 -28.40 -10.84
CA THR A 179 0.75 -29.44 -10.56
C THR A 179 -0.47 -28.80 -9.89
N LEU A 180 -1.52 -28.57 -10.65
CA LEU A 180 -2.76 -27.96 -10.16
C LEU A 180 -3.75 -29.05 -9.72
N PRO A 181 -4.30 -28.95 -8.49
CA PRO A 181 -5.26 -29.93 -7.97
C PRO A 181 -6.61 -29.84 -8.71
N SER A 182 -7.40 -30.91 -8.64
CA SER A 182 -8.73 -30.95 -9.25
C SER A 182 -9.84 -30.38 -8.36
N GLU A 183 -9.47 -29.77 -7.23
CA GLU A 183 -10.40 -29.19 -6.27
C GLU A 183 -11.13 -27.96 -6.80
N GLY A 184 -12.26 -27.63 -6.15
CA GLY A 184 -13.06 -26.46 -6.47
C GLY A 184 -12.39 -25.17 -6.00
N ILE A 185 -12.59 -24.08 -6.76
CA ILE A 185 -12.14 -22.74 -6.38
C ILE A 185 -13.18 -22.15 -5.44
N GLN A 186 -12.72 -21.66 -4.27
CA GLN A 186 -13.53 -20.96 -3.30
C GLN A 186 -13.26 -19.44 -3.43
N VAL A 187 -14.16 -18.72 -4.07
CA VAL A 187 -14.00 -17.26 -4.25
C VAL A 187 -14.36 -16.54 -2.96
N ILE A 188 -13.47 -15.68 -2.49
CA ILE A 188 -13.69 -14.76 -1.36
C ILE A 188 -13.66 -13.33 -1.88
N HIS A 189 -14.70 -12.55 -1.56
CA HIS A 189 -14.82 -11.15 -1.98
C HIS A 189 -15.21 -10.26 -0.81
N ARG A 190 -15.17 -8.95 -0.99
CA ARG A 190 -15.61 -7.98 0.03
C ARG A 190 -17.13 -7.99 0.19
N SER A 191 -17.58 -7.89 1.44
CA SER A 191 -18.99 -7.76 1.80
C SER A 191 -19.40 -6.34 2.23
N ASP A 192 -18.43 -5.42 2.28
CA ASP A 192 -18.60 -4.01 2.62
C ASP A 192 -18.34 -3.12 1.40
N GLY A 193 -18.81 -1.87 1.45
CA GLY A 193 -18.51 -0.88 0.41
C GLY A 193 -17.02 -0.56 0.34
N SER A 194 -16.30 -1.17 -0.59
CA SER A 194 -14.85 -1.22 -0.67
C SER A 194 -14.28 -0.46 -1.86
N GLY A 195 -13.32 0.43 -1.60
CA GLY A 195 -12.51 1.05 -2.66
C GLY A 195 -11.65 0.02 -3.39
N THR A 196 -11.11 -0.96 -2.67
CA THR A 196 -10.35 -2.08 -3.24
C THR A 196 -11.22 -2.88 -4.22
N THR A 197 -12.49 -3.18 -3.86
CA THR A 197 -13.46 -3.79 -4.78
C THR A 197 -13.69 -2.93 -6.01
N ALA A 198 -13.88 -1.62 -5.84
CA ALA A 198 -14.11 -0.72 -6.97
C ALA A 198 -12.92 -0.70 -7.94
N ALA A 199 -11.69 -0.65 -7.44
CA ALA A 199 -10.49 -0.70 -8.27
C ALA A 199 -10.29 -2.07 -8.94
N PHE A 200 -10.48 -3.17 -8.20
CA PHE A 200 -10.41 -4.53 -8.74
C PHE A 200 -11.45 -4.77 -9.84
N THR A 201 -12.70 -4.38 -9.62
CA THR A 201 -13.76 -4.54 -10.63
C THR A 201 -13.62 -3.57 -11.81
N SER A 202 -13.00 -2.41 -11.60
CA SER A 202 -12.61 -1.51 -12.71
C SER A 202 -11.55 -2.17 -13.60
N TYR A 203 -10.54 -2.81 -13.00
CA TYR A 203 -9.58 -3.62 -13.76
C TYR A 203 -10.27 -4.75 -14.53
N LEU A 204 -11.14 -5.55 -13.90
CA LEU A 204 -11.85 -6.63 -14.58
C LEU A 204 -12.70 -6.12 -15.75
N THR A 205 -13.36 -4.97 -15.57
CA THR A 205 -14.16 -4.31 -16.64
C THR A 205 -13.28 -3.84 -17.79
N ALA A 206 -12.11 -3.24 -17.49
CA ALA A 206 -11.23 -2.69 -18.51
C ALA A 206 -10.46 -3.78 -19.27
N ALA A 207 -9.93 -4.77 -18.55
CA ALA A 207 -9.03 -5.78 -19.12
C ALA A 207 -9.74 -7.07 -19.59
N ALA A 208 -10.95 -7.35 -19.10
CA ALA A 208 -11.71 -8.57 -19.37
C ALA A 208 -13.23 -8.36 -19.48
N GLY A 209 -13.67 -7.21 -20.00
CA GLY A 209 -15.10 -6.82 -20.03
C GLY A 209 -16.03 -7.76 -20.79
N SER A 210 -15.52 -8.58 -21.71
CA SER A 210 -16.28 -9.64 -22.37
C SER A 210 -16.62 -10.82 -21.44
N VAL A 211 -15.85 -11.00 -20.37
CA VAL A 211 -16.03 -12.08 -19.37
C VAL A 211 -16.69 -11.53 -18.11
N TRP A 212 -16.22 -10.36 -17.64
CA TRP A 212 -16.76 -9.64 -16.47
C TRP A 212 -17.82 -8.63 -16.89
N THR A 213 -19.07 -8.92 -16.62
CA THR A 213 -20.24 -8.09 -17.02
C THR A 213 -21.01 -7.50 -15.84
N PHE A 214 -20.44 -7.59 -14.62
CA PHE A 214 -21.10 -7.18 -13.37
C PHE A 214 -20.80 -5.72 -12.98
N GLY A 215 -20.09 -4.97 -13.85
CA GLY A 215 -19.74 -3.56 -13.65
C GLY A 215 -18.58 -3.33 -12.68
N ALA A 216 -18.38 -2.04 -12.36
CA ALA A 216 -17.31 -1.57 -11.48
C ALA A 216 -17.90 -0.62 -10.42
N ALA A 217 -17.80 -0.99 -9.14
CA ALA A 217 -18.31 -0.21 -8.02
C ALA A 217 -17.67 -0.65 -6.69
N LYS A 218 -17.90 0.15 -5.63
CA LYS A 218 -17.52 -0.23 -4.24
C LYS A 218 -18.28 -1.45 -3.73
N ASP A 219 -19.42 -1.73 -4.34
CA ASP A 219 -20.27 -2.89 -4.11
C ASP A 219 -20.85 -3.32 -5.46
N VAL A 220 -20.71 -4.61 -5.78
CA VAL A 220 -21.21 -5.22 -7.03
C VAL A 220 -22.00 -6.48 -6.69
N PRO A 221 -22.98 -6.87 -7.54
CA PRO A 221 -23.72 -8.10 -7.36
C PRO A 221 -22.81 -9.30 -7.71
N TRP A 222 -22.05 -9.79 -6.73
CA TRP A 222 -21.15 -10.92 -6.94
C TRP A 222 -21.91 -12.17 -7.36
N PRO A 223 -21.58 -12.78 -8.51
CA PRO A 223 -22.31 -13.95 -9.01
C PRO A 223 -21.94 -15.24 -8.28
N THR A 224 -20.85 -15.25 -7.54
CA THR A 224 -20.33 -16.41 -6.79
C THR A 224 -19.44 -15.95 -5.65
N GLY A 225 -19.14 -16.86 -4.74
CA GLY A 225 -18.18 -16.64 -3.66
C GLY A 225 -18.84 -16.32 -2.32
N GLN A 226 -17.97 -16.07 -1.35
CA GLN A 226 -18.35 -15.75 0.02
C GLN A 226 -17.85 -14.36 0.38
N GLY A 227 -18.69 -13.55 0.98
CA GLY A 227 -18.37 -12.19 1.41
C GLY A 227 -17.62 -12.18 2.74
N ALA A 228 -16.54 -11.38 2.83
CA ALA A 228 -15.81 -11.11 4.05
C ALA A 228 -15.59 -9.59 4.22
N LYS A 229 -15.65 -9.10 5.45
CA LYS A 229 -15.55 -7.66 5.74
C LYS A 229 -14.09 -7.22 5.85
N GLY A 230 -13.73 -6.16 5.13
CA GLY A 230 -12.38 -5.57 5.16
C GLY A 230 -11.36 -6.41 4.39
N SER A 231 -10.16 -5.85 4.19
CA SER A 231 -9.03 -6.59 3.60
C SER A 231 -8.56 -7.71 4.52
N ASP A 232 -8.49 -7.43 5.82
CA ASP A 232 -8.17 -8.39 6.87
C ASP A 232 -9.12 -9.59 6.90
N GLY A 233 -10.43 -9.35 6.76
CA GLY A 233 -11.43 -10.42 6.71
C GLY A 233 -11.32 -11.28 5.45
N VAL A 234 -11.05 -10.69 4.28
CA VAL A 234 -10.83 -11.45 3.03
C VAL A 234 -9.58 -12.31 3.16
N THR A 235 -8.44 -11.73 3.56
CA THR A 235 -7.17 -12.45 3.72
C THR A 235 -7.27 -13.57 4.76
N ALA A 236 -7.97 -13.32 5.89
CA ALA A 236 -8.19 -14.35 6.89
C ALA A 236 -9.05 -15.52 6.35
N ALA A 237 -10.10 -15.22 5.58
CA ALA A 237 -10.95 -16.24 4.97
C ALA A 237 -10.19 -17.06 3.92
N VAL A 238 -9.38 -16.41 3.06
CA VAL A 238 -8.52 -17.11 2.11
C VAL A 238 -7.53 -18.01 2.83
N LYS A 239 -6.87 -17.53 3.88
CA LYS A 239 -5.90 -18.29 4.65
C LYS A 239 -6.50 -19.54 5.31
N GLN A 240 -7.75 -19.47 5.77
CA GLN A 240 -8.44 -20.55 6.47
C GLN A 240 -9.11 -21.56 5.53
N THR A 241 -9.25 -21.22 4.24
CA THR A 241 -10.00 -22.02 3.28
C THR A 241 -9.07 -22.59 2.21
N GLU A 242 -8.89 -23.91 2.20
CA GLU A 242 -8.15 -24.59 1.12
C GLU A 242 -8.86 -24.40 -0.23
N GLY A 243 -8.10 -24.14 -1.28
CA GLY A 243 -8.63 -23.85 -2.60
C GLY A 243 -9.21 -22.44 -2.75
N ALA A 244 -9.04 -21.56 -1.76
CA ALA A 244 -9.56 -20.20 -1.84
C ALA A 244 -8.72 -19.27 -2.71
N ILE A 245 -9.42 -18.28 -3.30
CA ILE A 245 -8.87 -17.13 -4.00
C ILE A 245 -9.62 -15.87 -3.56
N GLY A 246 -8.88 -14.79 -3.35
CA GLY A 246 -9.41 -13.50 -2.96
C GLY A 246 -8.61 -12.34 -3.55
N TYR A 247 -8.85 -11.13 -3.05
CA TYR A 247 -8.07 -9.95 -3.39
C TYR A 247 -7.97 -9.02 -2.19
N ALA A 248 -6.75 -8.56 -1.93
CA ALA A 248 -6.47 -7.58 -0.87
C ALA A 248 -5.29 -6.68 -1.27
N GLU A 249 -4.96 -5.70 -0.44
CA GLU A 249 -3.71 -4.96 -0.59
C GLU A 249 -2.54 -5.87 -0.22
N LEU A 250 -1.43 -5.77 -0.95
CA LEU A 250 -0.30 -6.70 -0.91
C LEU A 250 0.30 -6.92 0.50
N SER A 251 0.26 -5.91 1.39
CA SER A 251 0.80 -6.07 2.76
C SER A 251 0.06 -7.13 3.58
N PHE A 252 -1.24 -7.32 3.32
CA PHE A 252 -2.03 -8.37 3.98
C PHE A 252 -1.58 -9.76 3.57
N ASP A 253 -1.36 -9.99 2.26
CA ASP A 253 -0.88 -11.26 1.74
C ASP A 253 0.49 -11.62 2.31
N LYS A 254 1.41 -10.64 2.31
CA LYS A 254 2.78 -10.81 2.82
C LYS A 254 2.79 -11.10 4.32
N ALA A 255 1.97 -10.39 5.10
CA ALA A 255 1.84 -10.63 6.55
C ALA A 255 1.25 -12.01 6.87
N ASN A 256 0.46 -12.61 5.96
CA ASN A 256 -0.18 -13.89 6.15
C ASN A 256 0.50 -15.04 5.40
N SER A 257 1.58 -14.78 4.65
CA SER A 257 2.33 -15.76 3.85
C SER A 257 1.46 -16.48 2.82
N LEU A 258 0.51 -15.76 2.21
CA LEU A 258 -0.34 -16.28 1.13
C LEU A 258 0.39 -16.28 -0.21
N GLY A 259 -0.05 -17.13 -1.12
CA GLY A 259 0.37 -17.09 -2.50
C GLY A 259 -0.22 -15.87 -3.22
N THR A 260 0.58 -15.21 -4.06
CA THR A 260 0.14 -14.09 -4.90
C THR A 260 0.26 -14.43 -6.37
N VAL A 261 -0.74 -14.03 -7.15
CA VAL A 261 -0.80 -14.28 -8.59
C VAL A 261 0.06 -13.25 -9.33
N LYS A 262 0.89 -13.70 -10.28
CA LYS A 262 1.45 -12.84 -11.33
C LYS A 262 0.38 -12.62 -12.39
N VAL A 263 0.03 -11.36 -12.61
CA VAL A 263 -1.06 -10.98 -13.51
C VAL A 263 -0.51 -10.56 -14.86
N LYS A 264 -1.09 -11.08 -15.94
CA LYS A 264 -0.71 -10.67 -17.29
C LYS A 264 -1.21 -9.26 -17.58
N ASN A 265 -0.31 -8.36 -17.96
CA ASN A 265 -0.66 -7.00 -18.37
C ASN A 265 -0.88 -6.90 -19.89
N ALA A 266 -1.26 -5.71 -20.38
CA ALA A 266 -1.53 -5.51 -21.81
C ALA A 266 -0.27 -5.59 -22.68
N ALA A 267 0.94 -5.42 -22.13
CA ALA A 267 2.19 -5.69 -22.79
C ALA A 267 2.48 -7.21 -22.99
N GLY A 268 1.65 -8.08 -22.40
CA GLY A 268 1.82 -9.53 -22.48
C GLY A 268 2.70 -10.13 -21.38
N SER A 269 3.24 -9.32 -20.46
CA SER A 269 4.10 -9.75 -19.37
C SER A 269 3.30 -10.20 -18.15
N PHE A 270 3.74 -11.29 -17.50
CA PHE A 270 3.22 -11.69 -16.18
C PHE A 270 3.99 -10.94 -15.10
N VAL A 271 3.32 -10.01 -14.42
CA VAL A 271 3.93 -9.09 -13.45
C VAL A 271 3.53 -9.48 -12.03
N GLU A 272 4.51 -9.55 -11.15
CA GLU A 272 4.30 -9.75 -9.71
C GLU A 272 3.94 -8.43 -9.04
N PRO A 273 2.97 -8.41 -8.11
CA PRO A 273 2.65 -7.21 -7.34
C PRO A 273 3.85 -6.81 -6.45
N SER A 274 4.25 -5.54 -6.54
CA SER A 274 5.33 -4.95 -5.75
C SER A 274 5.27 -3.43 -5.82
N ALA A 275 5.94 -2.73 -4.89
CA ALA A 275 6.06 -1.28 -4.95
C ALA A 275 6.65 -0.79 -6.28
N THR A 276 7.63 -1.51 -6.83
CA THR A 276 8.26 -1.17 -8.13
C THR A 276 7.29 -1.32 -9.29
N SER A 277 6.52 -2.42 -9.35
CA SER A 277 5.57 -2.65 -10.44
C SER A 277 4.34 -1.75 -10.35
N VAL A 278 3.96 -1.31 -9.15
CA VAL A 278 2.97 -0.25 -8.92
C VAL A 278 3.49 1.10 -9.42
N ALA A 279 4.74 1.47 -9.10
CA ALA A 279 5.34 2.71 -9.59
C ALA A 279 5.40 2.76 -11.14
N ALA A 280 5.67 1.62 -11.79
CA ALA A 280 5.63 1.51 -13.24
C ALA A 280 4.20 1.71 -13.80
N ALA A 281 3.16 1.24 -13.11
CA ALA A 281 1.77 1.46 -13.50
C ALA A 281 1.34 2.93 -13.29
N LEU A 282 1.76 3.56 -12.20
CA LEU A 282 1.50 4.98 -11.92
C LEU A 282 2.10 5.92 -12.98
N ALA A 283 3.20 5.52 -13.61
CA ALA A 283 3.80 6.30 -14.69
C ALA A 283 2.88 6.44 -15.93
N GLU A 284 1.90 5.55 -16.08
CA GLU A 284 0.88 5.59 -17.12
C GLU A 284 -0.48 6.16 -16.65
N ALA A 285 -0.56 6.60 -15.38
CA ALA A 285 -1.79 7.18 -14.86
C ALA A 285 -2.01 8.61 -15.37
N THR A 286 -3.26 9.00 -15.51
CA THR A 286 -3.64 10.39 -15.80
C THR A 286 -3.90 11.14 -14.50
N ILE A 287 -3.21 12.27 -14.33
CA ILE A 287 -3.32 13.12 -13.14
C ILE A 287 -4.05 14.42 -13.53
N PRO A 288 -5.36 14.55 -13.26
CA PRO A 288 -6.10 15.79 -13.50
C PRO A 288 -5.79 16.82 -12.42
N ALA A 289 -6.17 18.10 -12.67
CA ALA A 289 -5.88 19.21 -11.75
C ALA A 289 -6.54 19.08 -10.38
N ASP A 290 -7.64 18.32 -10.27
CA ASP A 290 -8.34 18.04 -9.01
C ASP A 290 -7.75 16.81 -8.27
N LEU A 291 -6.62 16.29 -8.73
CA LEU A 291 -5.90 15.14 -8.18
C LEU A 291 -6.70 13.83 -8.12
N LYS A 292 -7.84 13.74 -8.79
CA LYS A 292 -8.61 12.50 -8.91
C LYS A 292 -7.97 11.57 -9.95
N VAL A 293 -6.83 11.01 -9.55
CA VAL A 293 -5.96 10.18 -10.40
C VAL A 293 -6.77 9.08 -11.09
N LYS A 294 -6.49 8.85 -12.37
CA LYS A 294 -7.12 7.81 -13.17
C LYS A 294 -6.07 6.77 -13.54
N ILE A 295 -6.18 5.59 -12.95
CA ILE A 295 -5.29 4.46 -13.23
C ILE A 295 -5.58 3.88 -14.62
N ASN A 296 -4.51 3.59 -15.37
CA ASN A 296 -4.60 2.77 -16.57
C ASN A 296 -4.57 1.28 -16.18
N TYR A 297 -5.72 0.61 -16.23
CA TYR A 297 -5.82 -0.82 -15.92
C TYR A 297 -5.37 -1.75 -17.06
N THR A 298 -4.98 -1.19 -18.20
CA THR A 298 -4.40 -1.90 -19.35
C THR A 298 -3.04 -1.32 -19.71
N PRO A 299 -2.06 -1.30 -18.76
CA PRO A 299 -0.78 -0.66 -18.97
C PRO A 299 0.05 -1.38 -20.05
N THR A 300 0.75 -0.59 -20.86
CA THR A 300 1.61 -1.08 -21.94
C THR A 300 3.08 -1.20 -21.53
N ASN A 301 3.45 -0.68 -20.37
CA ASN A 301 4.77 -0.92 -19.77
C ASN A 301 4.86 -2.37 -19.27
N PRO A 302 5.84 -3.17 -19.78
CA PRO A 302 5.96 -4.59 -19.41
C PRO A 302 6.24 -4.82 -17.91
N ALA A 303 6.72 -3.82 -17.17
CA ALA A 303 6.95 -3.90 -15.73
C ALA A 303 5.75 -3.47 -14.88
N ALA A 304 4.69 -2.92 -15.48
CA ALA A 304 3.55 -2.37 -14.74
C ALA A 304 2.59 -3.46 -14.27
N TYR A 305 2.27 -3.46 -12.97
CA TYR A 305 1.24 -4.33 -12.40
C TYR A 305 -0.15 -3.75 -12.67
N PRO A 306 -1.05 -4.49 -13.36
CA PRO A 306 -2.28 -3.88 -13.86
C PRO A 306 -3.34 -3.63 -12.80
N ILE A 307 -3.32 -4.32 -11.65
CA ILE A 307 -4.30 -4.11 -10.57
C ILE A 307 -3.71 -3.18 -9.51
N THR A 308 -3.42 -1.96 -9.93
CA THR A 308 -2.87 -0.88 -9.10
C THR A 308 -3.98 0.10 -8.73
N THR A 309 -3.90 0.70 -7.55
CA THR A 309 -4.79 1.80 -7.15
C THR A 309 -4.03 2.83 -6.31
N ASP A 310 -4.44 4.10 -6.44
CA ASP A 310 -4.14 5.12 -5.45
C ASP A 310 -5.09 4.98 -4.27
N THR A 311 -4.66 5.50 -3.13
CA THR A 311 -5.53 5.73 -1.97
C THR A 311 -5.49 7.21 -1.61
N PHE A 312 -6.62 7.75 -1.18
CA PHE A 312 -6.84 9.18 -0.97
C PHE A 312 -7.21 9.45 0.47
N VAL A 313 -6.73 10.57 1.00
CA VAL A 313 -7.44 11.26 2.07
C VAL A 313 -8.47 12.20 1.44
N ILE A 314 -9.71 12.10 1.88
CA ILE A 314 -10.80 13.00 1.53
C ILE A 314 -11.07 13.85 2.76
N VAL A 315 -10.86 15.16 2.64
CA VAL A 315 -10.83 16.08 3.78
C VAL A 315 -11.51 17.40 3.41
N PRO A 316 -12.26 18.05 4.33
CA PRO A 316 -12.75 19.39 4.10
C PRO A 316 -11.59 20.36 3.88
N GLN A 317 -11.69 21.22 2.87
CA GLN A 317 -10.69 22.26 2.63
C GLN A 317 -10.68 23.29 3.77
N LYS A 318 -11.85 23.53 4.36
CA LYS A 318 -12.04 24.47 5.46
C LYS A 318 -12.75 23.79 6.65
N PRO A 319 -12.04 22.99 7.48
CA PRO A 319 -12.60 22.46 8.71
C PRO A 319 -13.10 23.60 9.63
N ALA A 320 -14.26 23.40 10.25
CA ALA A 320 -14.86 24.42 11.12
C ALA A 320 -14.03 24.74 12.38
N ASP A 321 -13.25 23.76 12.87
CA ASP A 321 -12.36 23.91 14.02
C ASP A 321 -10.94 24.22 13.55
N PRO A 322 -10.38 25.40 13.91
CA PRO A 322 -9.02 25.79 13.52
C PRO A 322 -7.91 24.85 14.02
N ALA A 323 -8.08 24.22 15.19
CA ALA A 323 -7.09 23.28 15.72
C ALA A 323 -7.10 21.99 14.90
N LYS A 324 -8.29 21.49 14.52
CA LYS A 324 -8.43 20.35 13.61
C LYS A 324 -7.87 20.63 12.21
N ALA A 325 -8.11 21.83 11.66
CA ALA A 325 -7.54 22.24 10.37
C ALA A 325 -6.00 22.18 10.39
N LYS A 326 -5.37 22.72 11.44
CA LYS A 326 -3.91 22.68 11.61
C LYS A 326 -3.38 21.23 11.75
N LEU A 327 -4.06 20.40 12.55
CA LEU A 327 -3.63 19.02 12.78
C LEU A 327 -3.80 18.16 11.52
N LEU A 328 -4.93 18.28 10.81
CA LEU A 328 -5.15 17.59 9.53
C LEU A 328 -4.08 17.96 8.51
N LYS A 329 -3.84 19.27 8.29
CA LYS A 329 -2.77 19.73 7.41
C LYS A 329 -1.42 19.13 7.80
N SER A 330 -1.04 19.23 9.07
CA SER A 330 0.25 18.75 9.58
C SER A 330 0.42 17.24 9.38
N PHE A 331 -0.60 16.45 9.74
CA PHE A 331 -0.56 14.99 9.57
C PHE A 331 -0.52 14.57 8.09
N ILE A 332 -1.31 15.21 7.21
CA ILE A 332 -1.33 14.90 5.77
C ILE A 332 0.02 15.26 5.14
N LEU A 333 0.60 16.43 5.48
CA LEU A 333 1.94 16.81 5.00
C LEU A 333 3.01 15.83 5.49
N TYR A 334 2.92 15.38 6.75
CA TYR A 334 3.80 14.31 7.26
C TYR A 334 3.67 13.02 6.44
N ALA A 335 2.45 12.55 6.18
CA ALA A 335 2.19 11.35 5.39
C ALA A 335 2.75 11.47 3.95
N LEU A 336 2.70 12.67 3.36
CA LEU A 336 3.20 12.97 2.02
C LEU A 336 4.72 13.22 1.94
N ASP A 337 5.39 13.31 3.08
CA ASP A 337 6.84 13.58 3.16
C ASP A 337 7.58 12.47 3.91
N ALA A 338 7.84 12.67 5.20
CA ALA A 338 8.57 11.72 6.04
C ALA A 338 7.88 10.35 6.09
N GLY A 339 6.56 10.31 6.09
CA GLY A 339 5.73 9.11 6.09
C GLY A 339 5.93 8.21 4.86
N GLN A 340 6.34 8.77 3.71
CA GLN A 340 6.60 7.99 2.49
C GLN A 340 7.77 7.01 2.67
N GLN A 341 8.67 7.25 3.61
CA GLN A 341 9.79 6.34 3.90
C GLN A 341 9.31 4.95 4.36
N SER A 342 8.16 4.89 5.03
CA SER A 342 7.56 3.62 5.49
C SER A 342 6.82 2.87 4.38
N ALA A 343 6.44 3.53 3.28
CA ALA A 343 5.60 2.95 2.24
C ALA A 343 6.22 1.69 1.63
N VAL A 344 7.47 1.78 1.16
CA VAL A 344 8.13 0.66 0.46
C VAL A 344 8.32 -0.56 1.37
N SER A 345 8.71 -0.34 2.63
CA SER A 345 8.89 -1.43 3.60
C SER A 345 7.58 -2.15 3.96
N LEU A 346 6.45 -1.47 3.73
CA LEU A 346 5.10 -1.99 3.93
C LEU A 346 4.41 -2.37 2.61
N TYR A 347 5.18 -2.54 1.53
CA TYR A 347 4.73 -2.96 0.19
C TYR A 347 3.85 -1.95 -0.57
N TYR A 348 3.77 -0.68 -0.11
CA TYR A 348 3.16 0.41 -0.87
C TYR A 348 4.18 1.10 -1.77
N ALA A 349 3.73 1.68 -2.86
CA ALA A 349 4.53 2.56 -3.69
C ALA A 349 4.40 4.01 -3.19
N PRO A 350 5.52 4.71 -3.02
CA PRO A 350 5.48 6.15 -2.81
C PRO A 350 4.91 6.84 -4.05
N LEU A 351 4.28 7.98 -3.85
CA LEU A 351 3.77 8.77 -4.97
C LEU A 351 4.91 9.25 -5.87
N PRO A 352 4.72 9.29 -7.20
CA PRO A 352 5.65 9.97 -8.11
C PRO A 352 5.90 11.41 -7.65
N SER A 353 7.12 11.91 -7.78
CA SER A 353 7.53 13.21 -7.23
C SER A 353 6.64 14.39 -7.68
N SER A 354 6.21 14.39 -8.94
CA SER A 354 5.28 15.39 -9.46
C SER A 354 3.91 15.34 -8.78
N LEU A 355 3.36 14.15 -8.58
CA LEU A 355 2.08 13.94 -7.88
C LEU A 355 2.21 14.28 -6.39
N ALA A 356 3.29 13.86 -5.74
CA ALA A 356 3.59 14.19 -4.35
C ALA A 356 3.67 15.71 -4.12
N SER A 357 4.30 16.45 -5.04
CA SER A 357 4.36 17.92 -4.97
C SER A 357 2.98 18.56 -5.08
N GLN A 358 2.14 18.11 -6.02
CA GLN A 358 0.77 18.60 -6.18
C GLN A 358 -0.11 18.25 -4.98
N ALA A 359 0.04 17.03 -4.43
CA ALA A 359 -0.65 16.58 -3.24
C ALA A 359 -0.28 17.44 -2.01
N LYS A 360 1.01 17.78 -1.85
CA LYS A 360 1.47 18.71 -0.80
C LYS A 360 0.84 20.09 -0.96
N THR A 361 0.82 20.65 -2.17
CA THR A 361 0.16 21.94 -2.46
C THR A 361 -1.32 21.91 -2.09
N ALA A 362 -2.02 20.81 -2.42
CA ALA A 362 -3.41 20.64 -2.02
C ALA A 362 -3.57 20.55 -0.49
N ALA A 363 -2.69 19.82 0.21
CA ALA A 363 -2.70 19.76 1.67
C ALA A 363 -2.41 21.13 2.31
N GLU A 364 -1.51 21.92 1.74
CA GLU A 364 -1.21 23.29 2.18
C GLU A 364 -2.42 24.23 2.06
N SER A 365 -3.34 23.98 1.15
CA SER A 365 -4.57 24.76 0.98
C SER A 365 -5.60 24.54 2.09
N ILE A 366 -5.43 23.53 2.96
CA ILE A 366 -6.29 23.33 4.14
C ILE A 366 -6.08 24.49 5.11
N HIS A 367 -7.16 25.19 5.47
CA HIS A 367 -7.15 26.36 6.35
C HIS A 367 -8.40 26.40 7.24
N ALA A 368 -8.37 27.23 8.28
CA ALA A 368 -9.52 27.48 9.15
C ALA A 368 -10.41 28.58 8.59
#